data_af9af374f4e55df494daa19ed76f2bf7
#
_entry.id   af9af374f4e55df494daa19ed76f2bf7
#
_cell.length_a   1.000
_cell.length_b   1.000
_cell.length_c   1.000
_cell.angle_alpha   90.00
_cell.angle_beta   90.00
_cell.angle_gamma   90.00
#
_symmetry.space_group_name_H-M   'P 1'
#
loop_
_entity.id
_entity.type
_entity.pdbx_description
1 polymer ?
#
loop_
_entity_poly.entity_id
_entity_poly.type
_entity_poly.pdbx_seq_one_letter_code
_entity_poly.pdbx_strand_id
1 'polypeptide(L)'
;RGSVRNIANLGMDTIKVASYDCGSLPLIKDLAERFKCLIISTGATFDNEIKMTASYLNHIKKDYAFLHCVTIYPTPLKSVHLKRINFLKKFVSKVGLSEHTLAAKDGVKASLAAIYYGVDYVERHFTILKPEETKDGPVSITPAQLKEVVGFSRLNKDDQKVYINENVPEYLIIL
;
A
#
# COMPACT_ATOMS: atom_id res chain seq x y z
N ARG A 1 1.04 -18.12 12.98
CA ARG A 1 2.37 -18.73 12.88
C ARG A 1 2.35 -20.10 12.21
N GLY A 2 1.39 -20.98 12.52
CA GLY A 2 1.35 -22.32 11.91
C GLY A 2 1.35 -22.33 10.38
N SER A 3 0.73 -21.34 9.75
CA SER A 3 0.66 -21.21 8.29
C SER A 3 1.94 -20.68 7.63
N VAL A 4 2.86 -20.05 8.36
CA VAL A 4 4.06 -19.42 7.79
C VAL A 4 4.94 -20.43 7.07
N ARG A 5 5.15 -21.61 7.65
CA ARG A 5 5.92 -22.71 7.02
C ARG A 5 5.27 -23.18 5.72
N ASN A 6 3.95 -23.34 5.73
CA ASN A 6 3.23 -23.81 4.56
C ASN A 6 3.32 -22.81 3.41
N ILE A 7 3.20 -21.49 3.71
CA ILE A 7 3.33 -20.43 2.72
C ILE A 7 4.78 -20.35 2.19
N ALA A 8 5.78 -20.47 3.07
CA ALA A 8 7.19 -20.47 2.67
C ALA A 8 7.52 -21.64 1.72
N ASN A 9 6.90 -22.80 1.92
CA ASN A 9 7.08 -23.96 1.05
C ASN A 9 6.51 -23.77 -0.38
N LEU A 10 5.73 -22.72 -0.62
CA LEU A 10 5.28 -22.34 -1.98
C LEU A 10 6.41 -21.73 -2.82
N GLY A 11 7.57 -21.44 -2.24
CA GLY A 11 8.75 -20.97 -2.97
C GLY A 11 8.71 -19.49 -3.38
N MET A 12 7.83 -18.68 -2.77
CA MET A 12 7.78 -17.23 -3.03
C MET A 12 8.90 -16.51 -2.28
N ASP A 13 9.53 -15.54 -2.94
CA ASP A 13 10.59 -14.71 -2.34
C ASP A 13 10.04 -13.55 -1.49
N THR A 14 8.84 -13.08 -1.80
CA THR A 14 8.22 -11.92 -1.17
C THR A 14 6.90 -12.29 -0.50
N ILE A 15 6.65 -11.75 0.70
CA ILE A 15 5.39 -11.94 1.42
C ILE A 15 4.76 -10.58 1.79
N LYS A 16 3.42 -10.50 1.67
CA LYS A 16 2.63 -9.37 2.14
C LYS A 16 2.19 -9.59 3.58
N VAL A 17 2.36 -8.57 4.41
CA VAL A 17 1.94 -8.53 5.82
C VAL A 17 0.80 -7.53 5.98
N ALA A 18 -0.30 -7.96 6.58
CA ALA A 18 -1.46 -7.11 6.84
C ALA A 18 -1.17 -6.03 7.90
N SER A 19 -1.97 -4.96 7.91
CA SER A 19 -1.76 -3.80 8.79
C SER A 19 -1.70 -4.17 10.28
N TYR A 20 -2.62 -5.00 10.78
CA TYR A 20 -2.68 -5.38 12.19
C TYR A 20 -1.60 -6.37 12.62
N ASP A 21 -0.83 -6.90 11.69
CA ASP A 21 0.31 -7.78 11.97
C ASP A 21 1.65 -7.05 11.95
N CYS A 22 1.68 -5.78 11.54
CA CYS A 22 2.90 -4.96 11.45
C CYS A 22 3.65 -4.87 12.79
N GLY A 23 2.93 -4.69 13.91
CA GLY A 23 3.49 -4.62 15.26
C GLY A 23 3.83 -5.98 15.88
N SER A 24 3.48 -7.09 15.23
CA SER A 24 3.74 -8.44 15.75
C SER A 24 5.18 -8.88 15.51
N LEU A 25 6.12 -8.39 16.30
CA LEU A 25 7.55 -8.75 16.16
C LEU A 25 7.80 -10.24 16.06
N PRO A 26 7.13 -11.13 16.85
CA PRO A 26 7.35 -12.56 16.70
C PRO A 26 6.95 -13.12 15.32
N LEU A 27 5.91 -12.56 14.70
CA LEU A 27 5.52 -12.92 13.33
C LEU A 27 6.51 -12.33 12.31
N ILE A 28 6.85 -11.06 12.46
CA ILE A 28 7.82 -10.38 11.58
C ILE A 28 9.17 -11.11 11.56
N LYS A 29 9.64 -11.58 12.73
CA LYS A 29 10.88 -12.37 12.83
C LYS A 29 10.78 -13.68 12.05
N ASP A 30 9.72 -14.45 12.25
CA ASP A 30 9.51 -15.73 11.54
C ASP A 30 9.40 -15.54 10.02
N LEU A 31 8.73 -14.47 9.57
CA LEU A 31 8.65 -14.12 8.15
C LEU A 31 10.01 -13.65 7.59
N ALA A 32 10.75 -12.85 8.34
CA ALA A 32 12.05 -12.33 7.90
C ALA A 32 13.11 -13.43 7.72
N GLU A 33 13.02 -14.53 8.46
CA GLU A 33 13.88 -15.70 8.29
C GLU A 33 13.57 -16.49 7.00
N ARG A 34 12.33 -16.44 6.51
CA ARG A 34 11.85 -17.34 5.44
C ARG A 34 11.68 -16.68 4.09
N PHE A 35 11.44 -15.38 4.05
CA PHE A 35 11.20 -14.64 2.81
C PHE A 35 12.32 -13.64 2.56
N LYS A 36 12.69 -13.41 1.31
CA LYS A 36 13.72 -12.44 0.95
C LYS A 36 13.26 -11.01 1.19
N CYS A 37 12.00 -10.69 0.88
CA CYS A 37 11.42 -9.35 0.99
C CYS A 37 10.09 -9.38 1.74
N LEU A 38 9.82 -8.37 2.58
CA LEU A 38 8.55 -8.16 3.25
C LEU A 38 7.87 -6.89 2.75
N ILE A 39 6.59 -6.96 2.34
CA ILE A 39 5.77 -5.79 2.05
C ILE A 39 4.75 -5.66 3.19
N ILE A 40 4.85 -4.60 4.00
CA ILE A 40 4.15 -4.49 5.28
C ILE A 40 3.22 -3.27 5.26
N SER A 41 1.91 -3.48 5.35
CA SER A 41 0.94 -2.40 5.54
C SER A 41 0.93 -1.92 6.99
N THR A 42 0.67 -0.61 7.20
CA THR A 42 0.84 0.07 8.50
C THR A 42 -0.44 0.73 9.04
N GLY A 43 -1.63 0.36 8.52
CA GLY A 43 -2.88 1.05 8.83
C GLY A 43 -3.34 0.92 10.28
N ALA A 44 -3.42 -0.29 10.81
CA ALA A 44 -3.86 -0.56 12.19
C ALA A 44 -2.68 -0.68 13.17
N THR A 45 -1.69 0.22 13.05
CA THR A 45 -0.41 0.11 13.78
C THR A 45 -0.01 1.47 14.33
N PHE A 46 0.38 1.55 15.59
CA PHE A 46 0.88 2.77 16.20
C PHE A 46 2.31 3.11 15.73
N ASP A 47 2.68 4.38 15.82
CA ASP A 47 3.99 4.88 15.38
C ASP A 47 5.18 4.20 16.09
N ASN A 48 5.03 3.87 17.36
CA ASN A 48 6.05 3.15 18.12
C ASN A 48 6.23 1.71 17.64
N GLU A 49 5.16 1.03 17.24
CA GLU A 49 5.21 -0.32 16.69
C GLU A 49 5.87 -0.33 15.31
N ILE A 50 5.53 0.66 14.44
CA ILE A 50 6.20 0.85 13.14
C ILE A 50 7.70 1.06 13.34
N LYS A 51 8.08 1.95 14.27
CA LYS A 51 9.50 2.21 14.60
C LYS A 51 10.21 0.95 15.10
N MET A 52 9.56 0.17 15.97
CA MET A 52 10.11 -1.07 16.51
C MET A 52 10.34 -2.11 15.40
N THR A 53 9.36 -2.30 14.52
CA THR A 53 9.47 -3.22 13.37
C THR A 53 10.56 -2.77 12.41
N ALA A 54 10.61 -1.47 12.08
CA ALA A 54 11.67 -0.90 11.24
C ALA A 54 13.07 -1.08 11.86
N SER A 55 13.22 -0.78 13.16
CA SER A 55 14.49 -0.95 13.88
C SER A 55 15.01 -2.38 13.81
N TYR A 56 14.12 -3.36 14.02
CA TYR A 56 14.48 -4.77 13.92
C TYR A 56 14.92 -5.15 12.49
N LEU A 57 14.10 -4.81 11.49
CA LEU A 57 14.38 -5.17 10.08
C LEU A 57 15.65 -4.49 9.55
N ASN A 58 15.89 -3.24 9.94
CA ASN A 58 17.12 -2.52 9.60
C ASN A 58 18.37 -3.14 10.28
N HIS A 59 18.23 -3.55 11.55
CA HIS A 59 19.31 -4.21 12.28
C HIS A 59 19.78 -5.50 11.57
N ILE A 60 18.85 -6.31 11.10
CA ILE A 60 19.16 -7.55 10.36
C ILE A 60 19.39 -7.33 8.86
N LYS A 61 19.39 -6.08 8.38
CA LYS A 61 19.54 -5.68 6.98
C LYS A 61 18.56 -6.37 6.03
N LYS A 62 17.30 -6.51 6.49
CA LYS A 62 16.23 -7.13 5.69
C LYS A 62 15.75 -6.20 4.58
N ASP A 63 15.49 -6.74 3.38
CA ASP A 63 14.75 -6.01 2.35
C ASP A 63 13.26 -5.97 2.71
N TYR A 64 12.69 -4.75 2.78
CA TYR A 64 11.27 -4.57 3.07
C TYR A 64 10.75 -3.24 2.54
N ALA A 65 9.43 -3.15 2.43
CA ALA A 65 8.72 -1.92 2.13
C ALA A 65 7.60 -1.70 3.15
N PHE A 66 7.34 -0.43 3.49
CA PHE A 66 6.12 -0.06 4.20
C PHE A 66 5.07 0.50 3.25
N LEU A 67 3.84 0.02 3.37
CA LEU A 67 2.69 0.62 2.70
C LEU A 67 1.87 1.44 3.70
N HIS A 68 1.67 2.71 3.40
CA HIS A 68 0.65 3.48 4.08
C HIS A 68 -0.72 2.86 3.81
N CYS A 69 -1.54 2.73 4.84
CA CYS A 69 -2.86 2.14 4.76
C CYS A 69 -3.78 2.81 5.77
N VAL A 70 -5.04 3.01 5.41
CA VAL A 70 -6.12 3.41 6.33
C VAL A 70 -7.09 2.26 6.43
N THR A 71 -7.37 1.79 7.66
CA THR A 71 -8.19 0.59 7.93
C THR A 71 -9.68 0.89 8.07
N ILE A 72 -10.17 1.91 7.36
CA ILE A 72 -11.60 2.20 7.20
C ILE A 72 -11.99 1.71 5.80
N TYR A 73 -13.00 0.85 5.71
CA TYR A 73 -13.45 0.21 4.47
C TYR A 73 -14.92 0.49 4.20
N PRO A 74 -15.27 1.28 3.16
CA PRO A 74 -14.39 2.07 2.29
C PRO A 74 -13.75 3.25 3.01
N THR A 75 -12.51 3.60 2.63
CA THR A 75 -11.83 4.79 3.14
C THR A 75 -12.40 6.04 2.46
N PRO A 76 -12.91 7.04 3.19
CA PRO A 76 -13.26 8.33 2.57
C PRO A 76 -12.02 8.97 1.94
N LEU A 77 -12.13 9.48 0.70
CA LEU A 77 -10.98 10.01 -0.05
C LEU A 77 -10.21 11.09 0.74
N LYS A 78 -10.91 11.94 1.49
CA LYS A 78 -10.31 12.99 2.36
C LYS A 78 -9.50 12.40 3.53
N SER A 79 -9.75 11.15 3.90
CA SER A 79 -9.10 10.47 5.02
C SER A 79 -7.93 9.57 4.60
N VAL A 80 -7.51 9.63 3.35
CA VAL A 80 -6.37 8.81 2.86
C VAL A 80 -5.03 9.26 3.48
N HIS A 81 -4.88 10.55 3.84
CA HIS A 81 -3.71 11.11 4.55
C HIS A 81 -2.35 10.75 3.90
N LEU A 82 -2.19 10.98 2.61
CA LEU A 82 -0.97 10.62 1.87
C LEU A 82 0.34 11.20 2.46
N LYS A 83 0.27 12.31 3.20
CA LYS A 83 1.43 12.87 3.94
C LYS A 83 2.09 11.87 4.88
N ARG A 84 1.38 10.84 5.32
CA ARG A 84 1.93 9.78 6.17
C ARG A 84 3.01 8.96 5.46
N ILE A 85 3.02 8.93 4.14
CA ILE A 85 4.10 8.31 3.35
C ILE A 85 5.46 8.94 3.70
N ASN A 86 5.51 10.27 3.96
CA ASN A 86 6.73 10.95 4.38
C ASN A 86 7.24 10.49 5.75
N PHE A 87 6.33 10.11 6.65
CA PHE A 87 6.71 9.50 7.92
C PHE A 87 7.38 8.14 7.71
N LEU A 88 6.82 7.30 6.83
CA LEU A 88 7.36 5.97 6.52
C LEU A 88 8.72 6.04 5.82
N LYS A 89 8.93 7.02 4.94
CA LYS A 89 10.21 7.28 4.25
C LYS A 89 11.38 7.54 5.22
N LYS A 90 11.11 7.89 6.49
CA LYS A 90 12.16 8.07 7.51
C LYS A 90 12.80 6.75 7.96
N PHE A 91 12.16 5.62 7.69
CA PHE A 91 12.60 4.31 8.19
C PHE A 91 13.07 3.35 7.11
N VAL A 92 12.55 3.51 5.89
CA VAL A 92 12.80 2.60 4.77
C VAL A 92 12.81 3.37 3.44
N SER A 93 13.62 2.93 2.51
CA SER A 93 13.72 3.55 1.17
C SER A 93 12.53 3.23 0.28
N LYS A 94 11.92 2.05 0.42
CA LYS A 94 10.79 1.59 -0.39
C LYS A 94 9.47 1.80 0.36
N VAL A 95 8.60 2.63 -0.19
CA VAL A 95 7.30 2.94 0.40
C VAL A 95 6.17 2.78 -0.62
N GLY A 96 4.95 2.57 -0.13
CA GLY A 96 3.79 2.44 -0.99
C GLY A 96 2.49 2.89 -0.34
N LEU A 97 1.41 2.67 -1.07
CA LEU A 97 0.03 2.89 -0.64
C LEU A 97 -0.75 1.58 -0.79
N SER A 98 -1.41 1.14 0.28
CA SER A 98 -2.48 0.14 0.26
C SER A 98 -3.81 0.87 0.39
N GLU A 99 -4.59 0.91 -0.68
CA GLU A 99 -5.71 1.84 -0.83
C GLU A 99 -7.07 1.12 -0.83
N HIS A 100 -8.05 1.72 -0.14
CA HIS A 100 -9.39 1.17 0.05
C HIS A 100 -10.50 2.21 -0.14
N THR A 101 -10.29 3.22 -1.00
CA THR A 101 -11.34 4.19 -1.35
C THR A 101 -12.43 3.53 -2.19
N LEU A 102 -13.63 4.16 -2.24
CA LEU A 102 -14.77 3.66 -2.98
C LEU A 102 -14.52 3.77 -4.49
N ALA A 103 -14.26 2.64 -5.15
CA ALA A 103 -13.81 2.61 -6.55
C ALA A 103 -14.81 3.24 -7.53
N ALA A 104 -16.13 3.07 -7.28
CA ALA A 104 -17.16 3.64 -8.15
C ALA A 104 -17.25 5.19 -8.06
N LYS A 105 -16.96 5.77 -6.88
CA LYS A 105 -17.07 7.21 -6.63
C LYS A 105 -15.75 7.93 -6.82
N ASP A 106 -14.71 7.39 -6.22
CA ASP A 106 -13.42 8.05 -6.10
C ASP A 106 -12.42 7.61 -7.17
N GLY A 107 -12.75 6.54 -7.91
CA GLY A 107 -11.89 5.99 -8.95
C GLY A 107 -10.56 5.54 -8.37
N VAL A 108 -9.49 5.98 -9.02
CA VAL A 108 -8.10 5.67 -8.65
C VAL A 108 -7.32 6.91 -8.18
N LYS A 109 -8.02 7.99 -7.82
CA LYS A 109 -7.41 9.31 -7.52
C LYS A 109 -6.32 9.24 -6.45
N ALA A 110 -6.54 8.48 -5.37
CA ALA A 110 -5.52 8.37 -4.32
C ALA A 110 -4.30 7.55 -4.79
N SER A 111 -4.51 6.52 -5.61
CA SER A 111 -3.42 5.77 -6.25
C SER A 111 -2.58 6.65 -7.17
N LEU A 112 -3.23 7.47 -8.03
CA LEU A 112 -2.54 8.41 -8.92
C LEU A 112 -1.73 9.45 -8.12
N ALA A 113 -2.33 10.04 -7.08
CA ALA A 113 -1.63 10.98 -6.22
C ALA A 113 -0.42 10.32 -5.54
N ALA A 114 -0.54 9.10 -5.03
CA ALA A 114 0.57 8.38 -4.42
C ALA A 114 1.72 8.12 -5.42
N ILE A 115 1.39 7.71 -6.66
CA ILE A 115 2.38 7.53 -7.74
C ILE A 115 3.09 8.84 -8.05
N TYR A 116 2.33 9.94 -8.14
CA TYR A 116 2.91 11.27 -8.36
C TYR A 116 3.87 11.67 -7.23
N TYR A 117 3.60 11.28 -5.98
CA TYR A 117 4.50 11.44 -4.84
C TYR A 117 5.72 10.52 -4.85
N GLY A 118 5.82 9.63 -5.83
CA GLY A 118 6.96 8.73 -5.99
C GLY A 118 6.96 7.60 -4.97
N VAL A 119 5.84 6.90 -4.84
CA VAL A 119 5.80 5.61 -4.15
C VAL A 119 6.31 4.50 -5.05
N ASP A 120 6.89 3.46 -4.45
CA ASP A 120 7.39 2.28 -5.15
C ASP A 120 6.30 1.24 -5.40
N TYR A 121 5.24 1.24 -4.57
CA TYR A 121 4.18 0.23 -4.60
C TYR A 121 2.80 0.87 -4.45
N VAL A 122 1.84 0.36 -5.22
CA VAL A 122 0.41 0.58 -5.01
C VAL A 122 -0.28 -0.76 -4.93
N GLU A 123 -1.02 -1.01 -3.83
CA GLU A 123 -1.83 -2.19 -3.61
C GLU A 123 -3.31 -1.80 -3.67
N ARG A 124 -4.07 -2.52 -4.50
CA ARG A 124 -5.51 -2.33 -4.69
C ARG A 124 -6.24 -3.65 -4.75
N HIS A 125 -7.43 -3.70 -4.17
CA HIS A 125 -8.39 -4.74 -4.48
C HIS A 125 -8.79 -4.64 -5.96
N PHE A 126 -8.94 -5.78 -6.62
CA PHE A 126 -9.26 -5.87 -8.05
C PHE A 126 -10.35 -6.89 -8.28
N THR A 127 -11.30 -6.58 -9.16
CA THR A 127 -12.34 -7.52 -9.56
C THR A 127 -12.77 -7.32 -11.02
N ILE A 128 -13.21 -8.40 -11.64
CA ILE A 128 -13.93 -8.40 -12.92
C ILE A 128 -15.45 -8.56 -12.73
N LEU A 129 -15.88 -8.76 -11.47
CA LEU A 129 -17.29 -8.92 -11.09
C LEU A 129 -17.88 -7.55 -10.75
N LYS A 130 -19.21 -7.50 -10.62
CA LYS A 130 -19.88 -6.30 -10.12
C LYS A 130 -19.57 -6.08 -8.64
N PRO A 131 -19.57 -4.82 -8.17
CA PRO A 131 -19.23 -4.50 -6.76
C PRO A 131 -20.07 -5.26 -5.74
N GLU A 132 -21.34 -5.53 -6.03
CA GLU A 132 -22.27 -6.25 -5.15
C GLU A 132 -22.07 -7.77 -5.11
N GLU A 133 -21.28 -8.32 -6.04
CA GLU A 133 -21.05 -9.76 -6.14
C GLU A 133 -19.87 -10.24 -5.27
N THR A 134 -19.11 -9.33 -4.67
CA THR A 134 -17.97 -9.67 -3.82
C THR A 134 -17.94 -8.82 -2.56
N LYS A 135 -17.40 -9.38 -1.47
CA LYS A 135 -17.30 -8.68 -0.17
C LYS A 135 -16.53 -7.37 -0.28
N ASP A 136 -15.41 -7.37 -1.00
CA ASP A 136 -14.54 -6.21 -1.18
C ASP A 136 -14.80 -5.48 -2.51
N GLY A 137 -15.89 -5.81 -3.20
CA GLY A 137 -16.29 -5.22 -4.48
C GLY A 137 -16.32 -3.69 -4.47
N PRO A 138 -16.91 -3.04 -3.46
CA PRO A 138 -16.97 -1.58 -3.41
C PRO A 138 -15.60 -0.86 -3.45
N VAL A 139 -14.56 -1.48 -2.91
CA VAL A 139 -13.18 -0.94 -2.90
C VAL A 139 -12.30 -1.54 -4.00
N SER A 140 -12.83 -2.50 -4.78
CA SER A 140 -12.10 -3.15 -5.86
C SER A 140 -12.16 -2.34 -7.15
N ILE A 141 -11.01 -2.14 -7.77
CA ILE A 141 -10.90 -1.49 -9.07
C ILE A 141 -11.19 -2.46 -10.21
N THR A 142 -11.69 -1.93 -11.29
CA THR A 142 -11.97 -2.65 -12.54
C THR A 142 -10.72 -2.78 -13.41
N PRO A 143 -10.73 -3.64 -14.48
CA PRO A 143 -9.65 -3.69 -15.47
C PRO A 143 -9.35 -2.33 -16.11
N ALA A 144 -10.37 -1.50 -16.38
CA ALA A 144 -10.19 -0.17 -16.96
C ALA A 144 -9.45 0.77 -15.99
N GLN A 145 -9.85 0.77 -14.72
CA GLN A 145 -9.19 1.56 -13.67
C GLN A 145 -7.74 1.07 -13.40
N LEU A 146 -7.50 -0.23 -13.45
CA LEU A 146 -6.12 -0.75 -13.35
C LEU A 146 -5.27 -0.29 -14.53
N LYS A 147 -5.83 -0.31 -15.77
CA LYS A 147 -5.15 0.22 -16.95
C LYS A 147 -4.81 1.70 -16.80
N GLU A 148 -5.71 2.50 -16.22
CA GLU A 148 -5.47 3.92 -15.92
C GLU A 148 -4.28 4.09 -14.96
N VAL A 149 -4.25 3.36 -13.83
CA VAL A 149 -3.13 3.41 -12.87
C VAL A 149 -1.81 3.05 -13.52
N VAL A 150 -1.78 1.96 -14.28
CA VAL A 150 -0.56 1.50 -14.99
C VAL A 150 -0.15 2.49 -16.08
N GLY A 151 -1.10 3.02 -16.85
CA GLY A 151 -0.82 4.04 -17.86
C GLY A 151 -0.21 5.29 -17.24
N PHE A 152 -0.82 5.80 -16.17
CA PHE A 152 -0.32 6.96 -15.45
C PHE A 152 1.09 6.75 -14.85
N SER A 153 1.38 5.58 -14.31
CA SER A 153 2.68 5.27 -13.72
C SER A 153 3.85 5.32 -14.73
N ARG A 154 3.54 5.20 -16.03
CA ARG A 154 4.52 5.22 -17.14
C ARG A 154 4.72 6.62 -17.74
N LEU A 155 3.90 7.60 -17.38
CA LEU A 155 4.06 8.97 -17.81
C LEU A 155 5.32 9.59 -17.20
N ASN A 156 5.94 10.52 -17.92
CA ASN A 156 6.97 11.38 -17.34
C ASN A 156 6.36 12.33 -16.29
N LYS A 157 7.18 13.00 -15.50
CA LYS A 157 6.72 13.85 -14.39
C LYS A 157 5.90 15.05 -14.83
N ASP A 158 6.18 15.63 -15.98
CA ASP A 158 5.45 16.79 -16.49
C ASP A 158 4.03 16.39 -16.92
N ASP A 159 3.90 15.28 -17.66
CA ASP A 159 2.60 14.73 -18.05
C ASP A 159 1.81 14.25 -16.83
N GLN A 160 2.47 13.60 -15.84
CA GLN A 160 1.82 13.25 -14.57
C GLN A 160 1.27 14.50 -13.87
N LYS A 161 2.01 15.61 -13.86
CA LYS A 161 1.60 16.86 -13.23
C LYS A 161 0.36 17.46 -13.89
N VAL A 162 0.33 17.49 -15.22
CA VAL A 162 -0.85 17.94 -15.98
C VAL A 162 -2.06 17.08 -15.62
N TYR A 163 -1.92 15.76 -15.74
CA TYR A 163 -3.01 14.82 -15.46
C TYR A 163 -3.56 14.95 -14.03
N ILE A 164 -2.68 15.06 -13.04
CA ILE A 164 -3.05 15.19 -11.62
C ILE A 164 -3.83 16.47 -11.37
N ASN A 165 -3.40 17.60 -11.93
CA ASN A 165 -4.07 18.89 -11.74
C ASN A 165 -5.50 18.90 -12.31
N GLU A 166 -5.75 18.14 -13.37
CA GLU A 166 -7.07 18.05 -14.01
C GLU A 166 -8.01 17.04 -13.32
N ASN A 167 -7.47 15.95 -12.78
CA ASN A 167 -8.25 14.78 -12.41
C ASN A 167 -8.26 14.45 -10.91
N VAL A 168 -7.35 15.04 -10.12
CA VAL A 168 -7.18 14.72 -8.70
C VAL A 168 -7.43 15.97 -7.84
N PRO A 169 -8.24 15.86 -6.77
CA PRO A 169 -8.48 16.99 -5.87
C PRO A 169 -7.18 17.52 -5.26
N GLU A 170 -7.05 18.84 -5.20
CA GLU A 170 -5.87 19.54 -4.69
C GLU A 170 -5.45 19.07 -3.29
N TYR A 171 -6.41 18.80 -2.39
CA TYR A 171 -6.11 18.36 -1.03
C TYR A 171 -5.37 16.99 -0.94
N LEU A 172 -5.35 16.20 -2.02
CA LEU A 172 -4.53 14.98 -2.12
C LEU A 172 -3.11 15.28 -2.61
N ILE A 173 -2.89 16.45 -3.22
CA ILE A 173 -1.63 16.80 -3.91
C ILE A 173 -0.76 17.68 -3.03
N ILE A 174 -1.35 18.45 -2.11
CA ILE A 174 -0.61 19.34 -1.19
C ILE A 174 0.10 18.51 -0.12
N LEU A 175 1.41 18.48 -0.19
CA LEU A 175 2.32 17.88 0.80
C LEU A 175 2.77 18.90 1.85
#